data_df996d8e9397a24c22996c450c55204c
#
_entry.id   df996d8e9397a24c22996c450c55204c
#
_cell.length_a   1.000
_cell.length_b   1.000
_cell.length_c   1.000
_cell.angle_alpha   90.00
_cell.angle_beta   90.00
_cell.angle_gamma   90.00
#
_symmetry.space_group_name_H-M   'P 1'
#
loop_
_entity.id
_entity.type
_entity.pdbx_description
1 polymer ?
#
loop_
_entity_poly.entity_id
_entity_poly.type
_entity_poly.pdbx_seq_one_letter_code
_entity_poly.pdbx_strand_id
1 'polypeptide(L)'
;MKKNLTELVFILDRSGSMGGLEQDTIGGFNAMLTRQKEQEGEANVTTILFDHEVQLLHDRFPLHAVAPLTEKDYYVRGCTALLDAIGYGVEKMVNIQRHLPADERAEKVIFVITTDGLENASKRFGYEKIRRMIEREKERYGWEFLFLGANMDAVQEAARFGIGADRAVRFENDAQGVAVNYHVVSETVCRMRQADCPASIGAEWKEEIEADFKKRHQE
;
A
#
# COMPACT_ATOMS: atom_id res chain seq x y z
N MET A 1 -18.60 2.75 -14.48
CA MET A 1 -17.18 2.73 -14.10
C MET A 1 -16.35 2.67 -15.38
N LYS A 2 -15.25 3.39 -15.39
CA LYS A 2 -14.29 3.37 -16.52
C LYS A 2 -13.54 2.06 -16.49
N LYS A 3 -13.82 1.18 -17.43
CA LYS A 3 -13.15 -0.12 -17.57
C LYS A 3 -11.66 0.07 -17.75
N ASN A 4 -10.89 -0.85 -17.23
CA ASN A 4 -9.41 -0.84 -17.25
C ASN A 4 -8.74 0.37 -16.60
N LEU A 5 -9.47 1.18 -15.81
CA LEU A 5 -8.88 2.22 -14.96
C LEU A 5 -8.72 1.68 -13.54
N THR A 6 -7.51 1.78 -13.01
CA THR A 6 -7.17 1.43 -11.62
C THR A 6 -6.69 2.66 -10.86
N GLU A 7 -7.20 2.88 -9.64
CA GLU A 7 -6.59 3.78 -8.66
C GLU A 7 -5.60 2.99 -7.81
N LEU A 8 -4.33 3.32 -7.91
CA LEU A 8 -3.25 2.76 -7.08
C LEU A 8 -2.94 3.75 -5.96
N VAL A 9 -3.15 3.32 -4.72
CA VAL A 9 -2.90 4.15 -3.54
C VAL A 9 -1.78 3.52 -2.71
N PHE A 10 -0.63 4.18 -2.67
CA PHE A 10 0.53 3.77 -1.90
C PHE A 10 0.61 4.59 -0.61
N ILE A 11 0.66 3.92 0.53
CA ILE A 11 0.84 4.51 1.84
C ILE A 11 2.19 3.99 2.37
N LEU A 12 3.19 4.87 2.39
CA LEU A 12 4.58 4.51 2.68
C LEU A 12 5.03 5.16 3.98
N ASP A 13 5.47 4.32 4.89
CA ASP A 13 6.09 4.74 6.14
C ASP A 13 7.46 5.37 5.87
N ARG A 14 7.69 6.53 6.47
CA ARG A 14 9.00 7.15 6.56
C ARG A 14 9.32 7.56 8.01
N SER A 15 8.76 6.84 8.99
CA SER A 15 9.08 7.04 10.39
C SER A 15 10.54 6.66 10.71
N GLY A 16 11.00 7.02 11.89
CA GLY A 16 12.40 6.85 12.26
C GLY A 16 12.93 5.42 12.22
N SER A 17 12.06 4.42 12.36
CA SER A 17 12.39 3.00 12.25
C SER A 17 12.82 2.57 10.84
N MET A 18 12.37 3.28 9.80
CA MET A 18 12.81 3.07 8.41
C MET A 18 14.25 3.56 8.12
N GLY A 19 14.95 4.08 9.14
CA GLY A 19 16.31 4.60 9.00
C GLY A 19 17.31 3.54 8.53
N GLY A 20 18.07 3.87 7.48
CA GLY A 20 19.01 2.97 6.83
C GLY A 20 18.43 2.18 5.66
N LEU A 21 17.12 2.25 5.41
CA LEU A 21 16.42 1.59 4.30
C LEU A 21 15.84 2.58 3.28
N GLU A 22 16.21 3.86 3.38
CA GLU A 22 15.68 4.91 2.50
C GLU A 22 15.96 4.60 1.03
N GLN A 23 17.20 4.21 0.70
CA GLN A 23 17.61 3.87 -0.67
C GLN A 23 16.89 2.63 -1.20
N ASP A 24 16.74 1.61 -0.35
CA ASP A 24 16.06 0.37 -0.72
C ASP A 24 14.57 0.61 -0.95
N THR A 25 13.94 1.45 -0.12
CA THR A 25 12.54 1.85 -0.27
C THR A 25 12.33 2.67 -1.53
N ILE A 26 13.18 3.68 -1.79
CA ILE A 26 13.14 4.49 -3.02
C ILE A 26 13.33 3.60 -4.25
N GLY A 27 14.36 2.76 -4.24
CA GLY A 27 14.67 1.85 -5.35
C GLY A 27 13.54 0.86 -5.62
N GLY A 28 13.02 0.21 -4.58
CA GLY A 28 11.93 -0.76 -4.67
C GLY A 28 10.63 -0.12 -5.18
N PHE A 29 10.25 1.04 -4.64
CA PHE A 29 9.07 1.78 -5.09
C PHE A 29 9.19 2.20 -6.57
N ASN A 30 10.35 2.73 -6.98
CA ASN A 30 10.59 3.15 -8.36
C ASN A 30 10.58 1.97 -9.33
N ALA A 31 11.17 0.83 -8.95
CA ALA A 31 11.11 -0.40 -9.74
C ALA A 31 9.66 -0.89 -9.90
N MET A 32 8.88 -0.86 -8.83
CA MET A 32 7.45 -1.19 -8.86
C MET A 32 6.69 -0.25 -9.80
N LEU A 33 6.87 1.08 -9.71
CA LEU A 33 6.25 2.03 -10.64
C LEU A 33 6.62 1.73 -12.10
N THR A 34 7.89 1.43 -12.37
CA THR A 34 8.36 1.07 -13.72
C THR A 34 7.62 -0.16 -14.24
N ARG A 35 7.53 -1.20 -13.41
CA ARG A 35 6.81 -2.43 -13.76
C ARG A 35 5.33 -2.20 -14.01
N GLN A 36 4.69 -1.32 -13.21
CA GLN A 36 3.28 -0.95 -13.42
C GLN A 36 3.07 -0.20 -14.75
N LYS A 37 4.04 0.62 -15.20
CA LYS A 37 3.97 1.35 -16.48
C LYS A 37 4.02 0.43 -17.70
N GLU A 38 4.59 -0.76 -17.57
CA GLU A 38 4.65 -1.78 -18.63
C GLU A 38 3.34 -2.56 -18.80
N GLN A 39 2.41 -2.45 -17.83
CA GLN A 39 1.15 -3.17 -17.86
C GLN A 39 0.10 -2.46 -18.70
N GLU A 40 -0.75 -3.26 -19.35
CA GLU A 40 -1.93 -2.74 -20.05
C GLU A 40 -2.93 -2.10 -19.06
N GLY A 41 -3.75 -1.21 -19.59
CA GLY A 41 -4.77 -0.48 -18.84
C GLY A 41 -4.25 0.81 -18.22
N GLU A 42 -5.17 1.73 -17.94
CA GLU A 42 -4.87 3.00 -17.31
C GLU A 42 -4.76 2.86 -15.78
N ALA A 43 -3.88 3.63 -15.18
CA ALA A 43 -3.85 3.78 -13.73
C ALA A 43 -3.54 5.21 -13.32
N ASN A 44 -4.14 5.62 -12.20
CA ASN A 44 -3.76 6.83 -11.46
C ASN A 44 -3.03 6.42 -10.19
N VAL A 45 -2.02 7.17 -9.83
CA VAL A 45 -1.22 6.92 -8.64
C VAL A 45 -1.44 8.03 -7.61
N THR A 46 -1.80 7.62 -6.42
CA THR A 46 -1.80 8.44 -5.22
C THR A 46 -0.72 7.91 -4.28
N THR A 47 0.26 8.75 -3.92
CA THR A 47 1.30 8.36 -2.97
C THR A 47 1.21 9.21 -1.73
N ILE A 48 1.05 8.57 -0.60
CA ILE A 48 0.97 9.18 0.72
C ILE A 48 2.20 8.72 1.51
N LEU A 49 3.02 9.67 1.90
CA LEU A 49 4.11 9.43 2.84
C LEU A 49 3.63 9.78 4.24
N PHE A 50 4.03 9.00 5.22
CA PHE A 50 3.67 9.32 6.60
C PHE A 50 4.81 9.05 7.59
N ASP A 51 4.82 9.88 8.62
CA ASP A 51 5.57 9.77 9.87
C ASP A 51 4.61 10.16 11.02
N HIS A 52 4.90 11.19 11.80
CA HIS A 52 3.95 11.82 12.73
C HIS A 52 2.98 12.79 12.00
N GLU A 53 3.19 13.00 10.71
CA GLU A 53 2.36 13.79 9.80
C GLU A 53 2.05 13.00 8.54
N VAL A 54 0.97 13.35 7.85
CA VAL A 54 0.57 12.75 6.58
C VAL A 54 0.89 13.74 5.45
N GLN A 55 1.67 13.31 4.48
CA GLN A 55 2.03 14.09 3.29
C GLN A 55 1.52 13.42 2.02
N LEU A 56 0.70 14.13 1.25
CA LEU A 56 0.31 13.72 -0.08
C LEU A 56 1.41 14.12 -1.08
N LEU A 57 2.11 13.14 -1.63
CA LEU A 57 3.18 13.38 -2.61
C LEU A 57 2.64 13.38 -4.04
N HIS A 58 1.89 12.34 -4.42
CA HIS A 58 1.22 12.26 -5.71
C HIS A 58 -0.29 12.26 -5.49
N ASP A 59 -1.01 13.12 -6.19
CA ASP A 59 -2.46 13.23 -6.12
C ASP A 59 -3.10 12.79 -7.43
N ARG A 60 -3.39 11.49 -7.54
CA ARG A 60 -3.99 10.90 -8.75
C ARG A 60 -3.25 11.24 -10.04
N PHE A 61 -1.94 11.25 -10.01
CA PHE A 61 -1.16 11.42 -11.22
C PHE A 61 -1.39 10.23 -12.16
N PRO A 62 -1.63 10.46 -13.47
CA PRO A 62 -1.58 9.37 -14.42
C PRO A 62 -0.26 8.61 -14.29
N LEU A 63 -0.32 7.29 -14.22
CA LEU A 63 0.85 6.43 -13.91
C LEU A 63 2.06 6.75 -14.79
N HIS A 64 1.83 7.00 -16.09
CA HIS A 64 2.91 7.33 -17.03
C HIS A 64 3.63 8.66 -16.71
N ALA A 65 2.94 9.59 -16.03
CA ALA A 65 3.46 10.91 -15.67
C ALA A 65 4.10 10.96 -14.27
N VAL A 66 4.00 9.88 -13.49
CA VAL A 66 4.60 9.84 -12.16
C VAL A 66 6.12 9.84 -12.27
N ALA A 67 6.77 10.84 -11.65
CA ALA A 67 8.22 10.92 -11.53
C ALA A 67 8.73 9.89 -10.51
N PRO A 68 9.96 9.37 -10.68
CA PRO A 68 10.58 8.53 -9.66
C PRO A 68 10.72 9.25 -8.32
N LEU A 69 10.54 8.51 -7.25
CA LEU A 69 10.80 8.98 -5.89
C LEU A 69 12.30 9.26 -5.71
N THR A 70 12.64 10.34 -5.01
CA THR A 70 14.03 10.74 -4.75
C THR A 70 14.28 10.92 -3.26
N GLU A 71 15.55 11.06 -2.85
CA GLU A 71 15.93 11.39 -1.47
C GLU A 71 15.36 12.74 -0.99
N LYS A 72 14.96 13.62 -1.89
CA LYS A 72 14.30 14.88 -1.53
C LYS A 72 12.85 14.68 -1.11
N ASP A 73 12.22 13.62 -1.63
CA ASP A 73 10.83 13.29 -1.39
C ASP A 73 10.70 12.35 -0.20
N TYR A 74 11.58 11.34 -0.11
CA TYR A 74 11.55 10.31 0.91
C TYR A 74 12.79 10.39 1.80
N TYR A 75 12.58 10.79 3.04
CA TYR A 75 13.58 10.85 4.10
C TYR A 75 12.90 10.53 5.44
N VAL A 76 13.58 9.83 6.31
CA VAL A 76 13.01 9.34 7.57
C VAL A 76 12.98 10.40 8.64
N ARG A 77 11.90 10.40 9.44
CA ARG A 77 11.72 11.28 10.62
C ARG A 77 10.53 10.85 11.49
N GLY A 78 10.56 11.23 12.76
CA GLY A 78 9.38 11.22 13.64
C GLY A 78 8.87 9.82 14.01
N CYS A 79 7.59 9.78 14.36
CA CYS A 79 6.84 8.62 14.85
C CYS A 79 5.89 8.10 13.76
N THR A 80 5.06 7.10 14.07
CA THR A 80 4.25 6.34 13.11
C THR A 80 2.77 6.65 13.27
N ALA A 81 2.23 7.60 12.49
CA ALA A 81 0.79 7.93 12.47
C ALA A 81 0.05 7.14 11.37
N LEU A 82 0.11 5.81 11.46
CA LEU A 82 -0.40 4.88 10.45
C LEU A 82 -1.92 4.99 10.23
N LEU A 83 -2.70 5.09 11.32
CA LEU A 83 -4.16 5.20 11.22
C LEU A 83 -4.57 6.52 10.54
N ASP A 84 -3.85 7.61 10.81
CA ASP A 84 -4.12 8.90 10.17
C ASP A 84 -3.81 8.84 8.67
N ALA A 85 -2.74 8.14 8.26
CA ALA A 85 -2.39 7.95 6.86
C ALA A 85 -3.41 7.07 6.11
N ILE A 86 -3.80 5.94 6.68
CA ILE A 86 -4.83 5.06 6.12
C ILE A 86 -6.17 5.81 6.01
N GLY A 87 -6.59 6.46 7.10
CA GLY A 87 -7.84 7.20 7.14
C GLY A 87 -7.89 8.33 6.11
N TYR A 88 -6.81 9.09 5.98
CA TYR A 88 -6.68 10.13 4.96
C TYR A 88 -6.81 9.56 3.55
N GLY A 89 -6.08 8.48 3.24
CA GLY A 89 -6.11 7.83 1.92
C GLY A 89 -7.51 7.32 1.56
N VAL A 90 -8.17 6.63 2.50
CA VAL A 90 -9.52 6.10 2.27
C VAL A 90 -10.54 7.22 2.13
N GLU A 91 -10.56 8.23 3.03
CA GLU A 91 -11.47 9.38 2.91
C GLU A 91 -11.28 10.12 1.59
N LYS A 92 -10.03 10.35 1.19
CA LYS A 92 -9.69 11.00 -0.09
C LYS A 92 -10.24 10.21 -1.27
N MET A 93 -9.98 8.91 -1.34
CA MET A 93 -10.42 8.07 -2.46
C MET A 93 -11.93 7.93 -2.51
N VAL A 94 -12.60 7.78 -1.36
CA VAL A 94 -14.07 7.78 -1.27
C VAL A 94 -14.66 9.08 -1.82
N ASN A 95 -14.08 10.22 -1.44
CA ASN A 95 -14.56 11.53 -1.94
C ASN A 95 -14.39 11.65 -3.45
N ILE A 96 -13.24 11.22 -3.98
CA ILE A 96 -12.99 11.23 -5.42
C ILE A 96 -14.03 10.35 -6.16
N GLN A 97 -14.14 9.08 -5.77
CA GLN A 97 -15.04 8.14 -6.44
C GLN A 97 -16.52 8.58 -6.34
N ARG A 98 -16.90 9.25 -5.24
CA ARG A 98 -18.26 9.74 -5.05
C ARG A 98 -18.61 10.93 -5.96
N HIS A 99 -17.66 11.85 -6.17
CA HIS A 99 -17.89 13.09 -6.94
C HIS A 99 -17.64 12.93 -8.44
N LEU A 100 -16.94 11.89 -8.86
CA LEU A 100 -16.77 11.59 -10.28
C LEU A 100 -18.10 11.07 -10.90
N PRO A 101 -18.38 11.41 -12.17
CA PRO A 101 -19.40 10.75 -12.96
C PRO A 101 -19.21 9.23 -12.97
N ALA A 102 -20.28 8.46 -13.05
CA ALA A 102 -20.22 7.01 -12.91
C ALA A 102 -19.32 6.32 -13.98
N ASP A 103 -19.25 6.88 -15.16
CA ASP A 103 -18.41 6.44 -16.29
C ASP A 103 -16.95 6.83 -16.18
N GLU A 104 -16.61 7.77 -15.28
CA GLU A 104 -15.24 8.19 -14.98
C GLU A 104 -14.65 7.52 -13.74
N ARG A 105 -15.49 6.86 -12.92
CA ARG A 105 -15.04 6.16 -11.71
C ARG A 105 -14.17 4.99 -12.09
N ALA A 106 -13.07 4.80 -11.36
CA ALA A 106 -12.21 3.66 -11.57
C ALA A 106 -12.95 2.35 -11.34
N GLU A 107 -12.62 1.35 -12.15
CA GLU A 107 -13.11 -0.02 -12.00
C GLU A 107 -12.51 -0.68 -10.77
N LYS A 108 -11.23 -0.39 -10.49
CA LYS A 108 -10.46 -1.00 -9.40
C LYS A 108 -9.80 0.06 -8.54
N VAL A 109 -9.76 -0.19 -7.23
CA VAL A 109 -9.03 0.62 -6.26
C VAL A 109 -8.18 -0.34 -5.42
N ILE A 110 -6.86 -0.15 -5.45
CA ILE A 110 -5.90 -1.01 -4.77
C ILE A 110 -5.05 -0.15 -3.84
N PHE A 111 -5.08 -0.45 -2.56
CA PHE A 111 -4.22 0.13 -1.55
C PHE A 111 -3.03 -0.78 -1.26
N VAL A 112 -1.85 -0.22 -1.20
CA VAL A 112 -0.63 -0.88 -0.74
C VAL A 112 -0.10 -0.08 0.44
N ILE A 113 -0.09 -0.70 1.61
CA ILE A 113 0.31 -0.07 2.88
C ILE A 113 1.58 -0.76 3.34
N THR A 114 2.68 -0.02 3.45
CA THR A 114 3.96 -0.55 3.91
C THR A 114 4.42 0.22 5.15
N THR A 115 4.75 -0.50 6.21
CA THR A 115 5.25 0.05 7.47
C THR A 115 6.20 -0.91 8.17
N ASP A 116 7.15 -0.40 8.94
CA ASP A 116 8.02 -1.20 9.80
C ASP A 116 7.79 -0.96 11.30
N GLY A 117 6.82 -0.09 11.63
CA GLY A 117 6.50 0.29 12.99
C GLY A 117 5.03 0.13 13.34
N LEU A 118 4.77 -0.08 14.64
CA LEU A 118 3.43 -0.06 15.18
C LEU A 118 2.89 1.37 15.25
N GLU A 119 1.58 1.50 15.09
CA GLU A 119 0.84 2.75 15.31
C GLU A 119 1.15 3.37 16.69
N ASN A 120 1.60 4.61 16.72
CA ASN A 120 1.91 5.28 17.97
C ASN A 120 1.69 6.82 18.01
N ALA A 121 1.22 7.42 16.89
CA ALA A 121 1.17 8.88 16.77
C ALA A 121 -0.12 9.44 16.16
N SER A 122 -1.06 8.62 15.74
CA SER A 122 -2.31 9.07 15.13
C SER A 122 -3.21 9.83 16.10
N LYS A 123 -3.87 10.87 15.60
CA LYS A 123 -4.72 11.79 16.39
C LYS A 123 -6.16 11.89 15.88
N ARG A 124 -6.39 11.58 14.59
CA ARG A 124 -7.70 11.77 13.91
C ARG A 124 -8.51 10.50 13.81
N PHE A 125 -7.83 9.38 13.66
CA PHE A 125 -8.45 8.09 13.41
C PHE A 125 -8.05 7.06 14.46
N GLY A 126 -9.02 6.27 14.92
CA GLY A 126 -8.80 5.09 15.75
C GLY A 126 -9.08 3.81 14.95
N TYR A 127 -8.60 2.68 15.45
CA TYR A 127 -8.72 1.36 14.82
C TYR A 127 -10.14 1.01 14.37
N GLU A 128 -11.12 1.21 15.23
CA GLU A 128 -12.51 0.86 14.92
C GLU A 128 -13.09 1.70 13.77
N LYS A 129 -12.72 2.99 13.69
CA LYS A 129 -13.15 3.85 12.58
C LYS A 129 -12.52 3.39 11.27
N ILE A 130 -11.20 3.12 11.27
CA ILE A 130 -10.47 2.62 10.08
C ILE A 130 -11.06 1.28 9.64
N ARG A 131 -11.27 0.36 10.55
CA ARG A 131 -11.86 -0.95 10.25
C ARG A 131 -13.19 -0.82 9.54
N ARG A 132 -14.11 -0.03 10.08
CA ARG A 132 -15.41 0.22 9.44
C ARG A 132 -15.30 0.84 8.04
N MET A 133 -14.34 1.74 7.85
CA MET A 133 -14.08 2.34 6.54
C MET A 133 -13.60 1.29 5.53
N ILE A 134 -12.58 0.52 5.88
CA ILE A 134 -12.01 -0.51 5.00
C ILE A 134 -13.05 -1.59 4.68
N GLU A 135 -13.71 -2.16 5.69
CA GLU A 135 -14.73 -3.20 5.50
C GLU A 135 -15.84 -2.70 4.56
N ARG A 136 -16.32 -1.47 4.73
CA ARG A 136 -17.34 -0.87 3.86
C ARG A 136 -16.90 -0.78 2.40
N GLU A 137 -15.67 -0.32 2.14
CA GLU A 137 -15.20 -0.13 0.76
C GLU A 137 -14.88 -1.48 0.09
N LYS A 138 -14.40 -2.46 0.85
CA LYS A 138 -14.24 -3.85 0.38
C LYS A 138 -15.59 -4.46 -0.01
N GLU A 139 -16.57 -4.43 0.89
CA GLU A 139 -17.86 -5.09 0.68
C GLU A 139 -18.70 -4.43 -0.43
N ARG A 140 -18.70 -3.10 -0.51
CA ARG A 140 -19.57 -2.37 -1.44
C ARG A 140 -18.95 -2.15 -2.81
N TYR A 141 -17.64 -2.01 -2.88
CA TYR A 141 -16.96 -1.55 -4.10
C TYR A 141 -15.80 -2.44 -4.51
N GLY A 142 -15.52 -3.51 -3.80
CA GLY A 142 -14.47 -4.47 -4.13
C GLY A 142 -13.07 -3.85 -4.05
N TRP A 143 -12.85 -2.86 -3.17
CA TRP A 143 -11.51 -2.29 -2.99
C TRP A 143 -10.59 -3.32 -2.35
N GLU A 144 -9.35 -3.34 -2.79
CA GLU A 144 -8.31 -4.22 -2.25
C GLU A 144 -7.33 -3.45 -1.38
N PHE A 145 -6.90 -4.10 -0.30
CA PHE A 145 -5.95 -3.54 0.65
C PHE A 145 -4.88 -4.57 0.94
N LEU A 146 -3.64 -4.29 0.54
CA LEU A 146 -2.45 -5.08 0.88
C LEU A 146 -1.73 -4.40 2.04
N PHE A 147 -1.44 -5.15 3.09
CA PHE A 147 -0.71 -4.67 4.26
C PHE A 147 0.61 -5.43 4.43
N LEU A 148 1.70 -4.69 4.42
CA LEU A 148 3.07 -5.19 4.51
C LEU A 148 3.71 -4.59 5.75
N GLY A 149 3.92 -5.43 6.76
CA GLY A 149 4.46 -5.01 8.06
C GLY A 149 5.81 -5.67 8.33
N ALA A 150 6.81 -4.88 8.72
CA ALA A 150 8.04 -5.41 9.28
C ALA A 150 8.05 -5.22 10.81
N ASN A 151 8.92 -5.93 11.50
CA ASN A 151 9.14 -5.80 12.95
C ASN A 151 7.87 -5.95 13.84
N MET A 152 6.82 -6.58 13.31
CA MET A 152 5.54 -6.74 14.01
C MET A 152 4.82 -8.02 13.57
N ASP A 153 3.79 -8.44 14.29
CA ASP A 153 2.80 -9.39 13.76
C ASP A 153 1.88 -8.65 12.78
N ALA A 154 2.30 -8.63 11.51
CA ALA A 154 1.59 -7.91 10.45
C ALA A 154 0.17 -8.44 10.23
N VAL A 155 -0.06 -9.75 10.42
CA VAL A 155 -1.38 -10.35 10.26
C VAL A 155 -2.32 -9.91 11.39
N GLN A 156 -1.82 -9.92 12.63
CA GLN A 156 -2.60 -9.46 13.78
C GLN A 156 -2.91 -7.95 13.68
N GLU A 157 -1.93 -7.15 13.28
CA GLU A 157 -2.12 -5.71 13.14
C GLU A 157 -3.10 -5.39 11.99
N ALA A 158 -2.97 -6.03 10.84
CA ALA A 158 -3.88 -5.91 9.70
C ALA A 158 -5.35 -6.25 10.07
N ALA A 159 -5.54 -7.30 10.87
CA ALA A 159 -6.87 -7.70 11.35
C ALA A 159 -7.56 -6.59 12.17
N ARG A 160 -6.80 -5.78 12.91
CA ARG A 160 -7.33 -4.62 13.65
C ARG A 160 -7.91 -3.55 12.72
N PHE A 161 -7.38 -3.46 11.49
CA PHE A 161 -7.88 -2.54 10.46
C PHE A 161 -9.00 -3.14 9.59
N GLY A 162 -9.36 -4.41 9.77
CA GLY A 162 -10.32 -5.10 8.90
C GLY A 162 -9.69 -5.65 7.61
N ILE A 163 -8.36 -5.79 7.56
CA ILE A 163 -7.64 -6.44 6.47
C ILE A 163 -7.40 -7.91 6.85
N GLY A 164 -7.83 -8.82 5.97
CA GLY A 164 -7.71 -10.26 6.22
C GLY A 164 -6.27 -10.78 6.15
N ALA A 165 -6.03 -11.93 6.75
CA ALA A 165 -4.73 -12.59 6.74
C ALA A 165 -4.23 -12.92 5.32
N ASP A 166 -5.14 -13.11 4.37
CA ASP A 166 -4.84 -13.32 2.95
C ASP A 166 -4.26 -12.09 2.24
N ARG A 167 -4.39 -10.91 2.84
CA ARG A 167 -3.94 -9.61 2.35
C ARG A 167 -2.85 -8.96 3.21
N ALA A 168 -2.36 -9.68 4.21
CA ALA A 168 -1.32 -9.19 5.11
C ALA A 168 -0.12 -10.13 5.11
N VAL A 169 1.08 -9.55 5.14
CA VAL A 169 2.33 -10.30 5.21
C VAL A 169 3.36 -9.58 6.06
N ARG A 170 4.15 -10.36 6.79
CA ARG A 170 5.34 -9.89 7.47
C ARG A 170 6.55 -10.05 6.54
N PHE A 171 7.37 -9.02 6.44
CA PHE A 171 8.63 -9.06 5.70
C PHE A 171 9.82 -8.74 6.62
N GLU A 172 11.03 -9.06 6.16
CA GLU A 172 12.26 -8.76 6.87
C GLU A 172 12.68 -7.31 6.65
N ASN A 173 13.04 -6.59 7.72
CA ASN A 173 13.40 -5.17 7.69
C ASN A 173 14.88 -4.97 7.36
N ASP A 174 15.31 -5.45 6.21
CA ASP A 174 16.64 -5.22 5.64
C ASP A 174 16.57 -5.01 4.12
N ALA A 175 17.67 -4.65 3.49
CA ALA A 175 17.73 -4.36 2.06
C ALA A 175 17.17 -5.50 1.18
N GLN A 176 17.47 -6.76 1.51
CA GLN A 176 16.99 -7.92 0.76
C GLN A 176 15.48 -8.12 1.00
N GLY A 177 15.01 -8.07 2.24
CA GLY A 177 13.59 -8.20 2.57
C GLY A 177 12.74 -7.10 1.92
N VAL A 178 13.22 -5.86 1.92
CA VAL A 178 12.59 -4.76 1.21
C VAL A 178 12.53 -5.03 -0.30
N ALA A 179 13.63 -5.52 -0.91
CA ALA A 179 13.66 -5.85 -2.33
C ALA A 179 12.68 -6.97 -2.70
N VAL A 180 12.65 -8.07 -1.94
CA VAL A 180 11.70 -9.18 -2.13
C VAL A 180 10.25 -8.67 -1.97
N ASN A 181 9.99 -7.87 -0.93
CA ASN A 181 8.69 -7.30 -0.67
C ASN A 181 8.17 -6.47 -1.85
N TYR A 182 8.96 -5.50 -2.35
CA TYR A 182 8.56 -4.68 -3.48
C TYR A 182 8.41 -5.48 -4.77
N HIS A 183 9.27 -6.49 -5.00
CA HIS A 183 9.13 -7.38 -6.16
C HIS A 183 7.79 -8.12 -6.15
N VAL A 184 7.49 -8.82 -5.08
CA VAL A 184 6.27 -9.63 -4.93
C VAL A 184 5.01 -8.78 -4.99
N VAL A 185 5.01 -7.63 -4.29
CA VAL A 185 3.88 -6.69 -4.33
C VAL A 185 3.66 -6.14 -5.72
N SER A 186 4.74 -5.81 -6.43
CA SER A 186 4.66 -5.33 -7.82
C SER A 186 3.96 -6.32 -8.73
N GLU A 187 4.35 -7.60 -8.67
CA GLU A 187 3.71 -8.68 -9.45
C GLU A 187 2.24 -8.89 -9.03
N THR A 188 1.97 -8.82 -7.73
CA THR A 188 0.61 -8.95 -7.19
C THR A 188 -0.30 -7.85 -7.69
N VAL A 189 0.15 -6.60 -7.66
CA VAL A 189 -0.61 -5.44 -8.17
C VAL A 189 -0.81 -5.56 -9.68
N CYS A 190 0.19 -6.03 -10.45
CA CYS A 190 0.03 -6.31 -11.88
C CYS A 190 -1.10 -7.33 -12.12
N ARG A 191 -1.09 -8.45 -11.40
CA ARG A 191 -2.13 -9.48 -11.49
C ARG A 191 -3.50 -8.94 -11.10
N MET A 192 -3.61 -8.15 -10.04
CA MET A 192 -4.86 -7.51 -9.60
C MET A 192 -5.41 -6.54 -10.64
N ARG A 193 -4.56 -5.77 -11.31
CA ARG A 193 -4.97 -4.85 -12.37
C ARG A 193 -5.54 -5.59 -13.59
N GLN A 194 -4.98 -6.74 -13.92
CA GLN A 194 -5.39 -7.54 -15.07
C GLN A 194 -6.59 -8.45 -14.78
N ALA A 195 -6.79 -8.87 -13.53
CA ALA A 195 -7.88 -9.75 -13.15
C ALA A 195 -9.25 -9.07 -13.30
N ASP A 196 -10.26 -9.78 -13.78
CA ASP A 196 -11.65 -9.30 -13.78
C ASP A 196 -12.15 -9.00 -12.35
N CYS A 197 -11.69 -9.80 -11.39
CA CYS A 197 -11.97 -9.63 -9.96
C CYS A 197 -10.65 -9.69 -9.16
N PRO A 198 -10.12 -8.55 -8.68
CA PRO A 198 -8.89 -8.55 -7.90
C PRO A 198 -8.94 -9.44 -6.65
N ALA A 199 -10.12 -9.59 -6.04
CA ALA A 199 -10.33 -10.47 -4.89
C ALA A 199 -10.09 -11.96 -5.20
N SER A 200 -10.06 -12.39 -6.47
CA SER A 200 -9.74 -13.76 -6.87
C SER A 200 -8.27 -14.14 -6.68
N ILE A 201 -7.39 -13.15 -6.53
CA ILE A 201 -5.98 -13.40 -6.17
C ILE A 201 -5.97 -13.94 -4.75
N GLY A 202 -5.62 -15.20 -4.57
CA GLY A 202 -5.59 -15.88 -3.27
C GLY A 202 -4.37 -15.48 -2.43
N ALA A 203 -4.16 -16.16 -1.29
CA ALA A 203 -3.05 -15.87 -0.37
C ALA A 203 -1.67 -16.28 -0.91
N GLU A 204 -1.62 -17.05 -1.98
CA GLU A 204 -0.38 -17.52 -2.61
C GLU A 204 0.57 -16.39 -3.05
N TRP A 205 0.05 -15.18 -3.23
CA TRP A 205 0.86 -14.03 -3.63
C TRP A 205 2.01 -13.72 -2.66
N LYS A 206 1.87 -14.06 -1.39
CA LYS A 206 2.83 -13.71 -0.33
C LYS A 206 3.80 -14.84 0.05
N GLU A 207 3.70 -16.00 -0.58
CA GLU A 207 4.51 -17.20 -0.23
C GLU A 207 6.01 -16.95 -0.30
N GLU A 208 6.48 -16.17 -1.28
CA GLU A 208 7.89 -15.85 -1.44
C GLU A 208 8.40 -14.96 -0.29
N ILE A 209 7.61 -13.96 0.13
CA ILE A 209 7.95 -13.09 1.28
C ILE A 209 7.99 -13.92 2.56
N GLU A 210 6.98 -14.78 2.77
CA GLU A 210 6.93 -15.65 3.95
C GLU A 210 8.06 -16.67 3.96
N ALA A 211 8.46 -17.20 2.80
CA ALA A 211 9.59 -18.12 2.68
C ALA A 211 10.93 -17.45 2.98
N ASP A 212 11.16 -16.22 2.46
CA ASP A 212 12.35 -15.43 2.77
C ASP A 212 12.43 -15.15 4.27
N PHE A 213 11.32 -14.71 4.89
CA PHE A 213 11.24 -14.45 6.32
C PHE A 213 11.55 -15.72 7.15
N LYS A 214 10.89 -16.85 6.84
CA LYS A 214 11.09 -18.13 7.54
C LYS A 214 12.51 -18.64 7.44
N LYS A 215 13.12 -18.54 6.24
CA LYS A 215 14.51 -19.01 6.02
C LYS A 215 15.51 -18.31 6.92
N ARG A 216 15.28 -17.04 7.26
CA ARG A 216 16.19 -16.23 8.08
C ARG A 216 15.97 -16.40 9.59
N HIS A 217 14.82 -16.97 10.00
CA HIS A 217 14.47 -17.22 11.41
C HIS A 217 14.44 -18.71 11.76
N GLN A 218 14.88 -19.59 10.81
CA GLN A 218 15.12 -21.00 11.10
C GLN A 218 16.61 -21.15 11.45
N GLU A 219 16.92 -20.97 12.75
CA GLU A 219 18.11 -21.54 13.40
C GLU A 219 17.73 -22.75 14.23
#